data_d9a79b86ef1974c2af1fa12576affeb5
#
_entry.id   d9a79b86ef1974c2af1fa12576affeb5
#
_cell.length_a   1.000
_cell.length_b   1.000
_cell.length_c   1.000
_cell.angle_alpha   90.00
_cell.angle_beta   90.00
_cell.angle_gamma   90.00
#
_symmetry.space_group_name_H-M   'P 1'
#
loop_
_entity.id
_entity.type
_entity.pdbx_description
1 polymer ?
#
loop_
_entity_poly.entity_id
_entity_poly.type
_entity_poly.pdbx_seq_one_letter_code
_entity_poly.pdbx_strand_id
1 'polypeptide(L)'
;MGERAAIGARAVTLGRSGGKPTIGRALLYIAESVRNMKTPLLCILLVTAAAGEIHQNPGSATPLPHQKYIHVVSEADSPVQQTYIKSKDGLYIAAAIRKPKGDGRYPAIIIFHGAPGGRGMEQLVGWSRGDHGGPVWERFLQEGYVVAVADYRGGNMNLTSAPSSAGMITSIDDGLAVIDYVKALPYVDPARLNLYGVSLGGNLVMNLVSRVPVNSAIVGAPAAMWFLGISMAPGTTGADRFKDAKPDPEISRKNIESIHTPILILVGTADGLLPVTTMLHDALAAGGKAVRMEVYEHGYHDFCLGPQGQKRTDLPQGEALLDSALDALEKSVLFVKGKLK
;
A
#
# COMPACT_ATOMS: atom_id res chain seq x y z
N MET A 1 -48.51 -7.26 -40.01
CA MET A 1 -47.58 -6.81 -41.07
C MET A 1 -46.63 -5.83 -40.42
N GLY A 2 -45.39 -6.14 -40.35
CA GLY A 2 -44.39 -5.28 -39.70
C GLY A 2 -43.09 -6.07 -39.53
N GLU A 3 -42.17 -5.82 -40.41
CA GLU A 3 -40.90 -6.52 -40.56
C GLU A 3 -39.97 -6.35 -39.37
N ARG A 4 -39.36 -7.46 -38.95
CA ARG A 4 -38.20 -7.48 -38.04
C ARG A 4 -36.92 -7.37 -38.87
N ALA A 5 -36.15 -6.32 -38.69
CA ALA A 5 -34.79 -6.22 -39.20
C ALA A 5 -33.82 -6.96 -38.27
N ALA A 6 -33.25 -8.04 -38.77
CA ALA A 6 -32.15 -8.76 -38.09
C ALA A 6 -30.81 -8.09 -38.41
N ILE A 7 -30.09 -7.64 -37.39
CA ILE A 7 -28.72 -7.17 -37.53
C ILE A 7 -27.80 -8.37 -37.31
N GLY A 8 -27.21 -8.84 -38.41
CA GLY A 8 -26.21 -9.93 -38.39
C GLY A 8 -24.89 -9.45 -37.89
N ALA A 9 -24.40 -10.06 -36.79
CA ALA A 9 -23.04 -9.92 -36.35
C ALA A 9 -22.11 -10.79 -37.21
N ARG A 10 -21.23 -10.19 -38.00
CA ARG A 10 -20.12 -10.88 -38.66
C ARG A 10 -18.94 -10.96 -37.68
N ALA A 11 -18.55 -12.16 -37.34
CA ALA A 11 -17.29 -12.44 -36.64
C ALA A 11 -16.10 -12.12 -37.56
N VAL A 12 -15.22 -11.23 -37.11
CA VAL A 12 -13.95 -10.97 -37.77
C VAL A 12 -12.90 -11.80 -37.07
N THR A 13 -12.41 -12.80 -37.78
CA THR A 13 -11.26 -13.63 -37.35
C THR A 13 -9.98 -12.81 -37.49
N LEU A 14 -9.34 -12.46 -36.39
CA LEU A 14 -8.03 -11.82 -36.39
C LEU A 14 -6.92 -12.89 -36.46
N GLY A 15 -6.21 -12.90 -37.58
CA GLY A 15 -4.99 -13.68 -37.78
C GLY A 15 -3.87 -13.22 -36.85
N ARG A 16 -3.14 -14.17 -36.28
CA ARG A 16 -1.92 -13.95 -35.49
C ARG A 16 -0.82 -13.34 -36.37
N SER A 17 -0.40 -12.13 -36.06
CA SER A 17 0.93 -11.64 -36.37
C SER A 17 1.38 -10.75 -35.22
N GLY A 18 2.58 -11.05 -34.66
CA GLY A 18 3.12 -10.42 -33.48
C GLY A 18 3.47 -8.95 -33.72
N GLY A 19 2.85 -8.09 -32.94
CA GLY A 19 3.14 -6.67 -32.87
C GLY A 19 2.43 -6.08 -31.67
N LYS A 20 3.18 -5.43 -30.78
CA LYS A 20 2.65 -4.74 -29.60
C LYS A 20 1.66 -3.67 -30.02
N PRO A 21 0.49 -3.53 -29.37
CA PRO A 21 -0.43 -2.44 -29.66
C PRO A 21 0.13 -1.13 -29.08
N THR A 22 0.46 -0.20 -29.94
CA THR A 22 0.81 1.17 -29.57
C THR A 22 -0.48 1.99 -29.35
N ILE A 23 -0.51 2.78 -28.26
CA ILE A 23 -1.59 3.67 -27.82
C ILE A 23 -2.13 4.62 -28.93
N GLY A 24 -1.39 4.79 -30.01
CA GLY A 24 -1.77 5.66 -31.12
C GLY A 24 -3.03 5.24 -31.92
N ARG A 25 -3.47 3.98 -31.86
CA ARG A 25 -4.63 3.53 -32.63
C ARG A 25 -5.99 3.76 -31.94
N ALA A 26 -6.02 3.83 -30.61
CA ALA A 26 -7.25 4.11 -29.86
C ALA A 26 -7.67 5.59 -30.01
N LEU A 27 -6.72 6.50 -30.11
CA LEU A 27 -6.98 7.94 -30.29
C LEU A 27 -7.54 8.27 -31.68
N LEU A 28 -7.20 7.51 -32.71
CA LEU A 28 -7.76 7.73 -34.07
C LEU A 28 -9.22 7.36 -34.18
N TYR A 29 -9.67 6.33 -33.45
CA TYR A 29 -11.08 5.88 -33.48
C TYR A 29 -12.02 6.85 -32.77
N ILE A 30 -11.54 7.54 -31.75
CA ILE A 30 -12.30 8.58 -31.04
C ILE A 30 -12.42 9.85 -31.89
N ALA A 31 -11.38 10.19 -32.65
CA ALA A 31 -11.39 11.39 -33.51
C ALA A 31 -12.35 11.26 -34.70
N GLU A 32 -12.60 10.07 -35.24
CA GLU A 32 -13.55 9.86 -36.32
C GLU A 32 -15.02 9.86 -35.86
N SER A 33 -15.30 9.42 -34.64
CA SER A 33 -16.66 9.44 -34.07
C SER A 33 -17.17 10.86 -33.74
N VAL A 34 -16.29 11.79 -33.50
CA VAL A 34 -16.65 13.18 -33.13
C VAL A 34 -17.00 14.04 -34.37
N ARG A 35 -16.59 13.65 -35.57
CA ARG A 35 -16.85 14.44 -36.81
C ARG A 35 -18.29 14.43 -37.29
N ASN A 36 -19.15 13.56 -36.76
CA ASN A 36 -20.53 13.40 -37.22
C ASN A 36 -21.64 13.93 -36.32
N MET A 37 -21.28 14.68 -35.26
CA MET A 37 -22.28 15.31 -34.39
C MET A 37 -22.54 16.77 -34.77
N LYS A 38 -23.69 16.97 -35.39
CA LYS A 38 -24.26 18.31 -35.67
C LYS A 38 -25.03 18.80 -34.45
N THR A 39 -24.35 19.41 -33.48
CA THR A 39 -24.91 20.39 -32.52
C THR A 39 -23.80 21.06 -31.72
N PRO A 40 -23.79 22.39 -31.57
CA PRO A 40 -22.72 23.10 -30.86
C PRO A 40 -23.09 23.28 -29.39
N LEU A 41 -22.66 22.35 -28.56
CA LEU A 41 -22.37 22.63 -27.14
C LEU A 41 -21.23 21.72 -26.70
N LEU A 42 -20.02 22.11 -27.07
CA LEU A 42 -18.81 21.36 -26.73
C LEU A 42 -18.30 21.84 -25.36
N CYS A 43 -18.86 21.30 -24.29
CA CYS A 43 -18.10 21.18 -23.04
C CYS A 43 -17.14 20.02 -23.20
N ILE A 44 -15.92 20.31 -23.67
CA ILE A 44 -14.82 19.37 -23.56
C ILE A 44 -14.45 19.33 -22.07
N LEU A 45 -15.09 18.42 -21.32
CA LEU A 45 -14.51 17.91 -20.09
C LEU A 45 -13.29 17.09 -20.54
N LEU A 46 -12.12 17.72 -20.50
CA LEU A 46 -10.85 17.00 -20.39
C LEU A 46 -10.87 16.34 -19.00
N VAL A 47 -11.52 15.18 -18.91
CA VAL A 47 -11.24 14.24 -17.85
C VAL A 47 -9.85 13.70 -18.18
N THR A 48 -8.82 14.36 -17.68
CA THR A 48 -7.54 13.70 -17.46
C THR A 48 -7.84 12.67 -16.36
N ALA A 49 -8.25 11.48 -16.78
CA ALA A 49 -8.17 10.34 -15.89
C ALA A 49 -6.70 10.24 -15.50
N ALA A 50 -6.38 10.60 -14.27
CA ALA A 50 -5.13 10.22 -13.66
C ALA A 50 -5.18 8.70 -13.57
N ALA A 51 -4.79 8.03 -14.64
CA ALA A 51 -4.57 6.59 -14.60
C ALA A 51 -3.48 6.38 -13.57
N GLY A 52 -3.79 5.61 -12.52
CA GLY A 52 -2.80 5.25 -11.53
C GLY A 52 -1.59 4.63 -12.25
N GLU A 53 -0.40 5.05 -11.88
CA GLU A 53 0.81 4.58 -12.53
C GLU A 53 1.28 3.26 -11.92
N ILE A 54 1.53 2.26 -12.79
CA ILE A 54 2.13 0.98 -12.42
C ILE A 54 3.56 0.94 -12.98
N HIS A 55 4.54 0.88 -12.09
CA HIS A 55 5.95 0.80 -12.44
C HIS A 55 6.47 -0.60 -12.21
N GLN A 56 6.97 -1.22 -13.28
CA GLN A 56 7.67 -2.49 -13.22
C GLN A 56 9.15 -2.24 -12.90
N ASN A 57 9.63 -2.89 -11.86
CA ASN A 57 11.01 -2.80 -11.43
C ASN A 57 11.68 -4.16 -11.64
N PRO A 58 12.31 -4.38 -12.80
CA PRO A 58 13.21 -5.52 -12.98
C PRO A 58 14.34 -5.36 -11.96
N GLY A 59 14.78 -6.46 -11.36
CA GLY A 59 15.86 -6.43 -10.38
C GLY A 59 17.00 -5.55 -10.86
N SER A 60 17.50 -4.67 -10.00
CA SER A 60 18.53 -3.69 -10.38
C SER A 60 19.79 -4.39 -10.88
N ALA A 61 20.19 -4.09 -12.11
CA ALA A 61 21.47 -4.54 -12.66
C ALA A 61 22.67 -3.78 -12.06
N THR A 62 22.42 -2.71 -11.29
CA THR A 62 23.45 -1.91 -10.63
C THR A 62 23.31 -2.07 -9.12
N PRO A 63 24.29 -2.67 -8.44
CA PRO A 63 24.26 -2.81 -6.99
C PRO A 63 24.11 -1.44 -6.31
N LEU A 64 23.08 -1.31 -5.48
CA LEU A 64 22.93 -0.13 -4.63
C LEU A 64 23.99 -0.16 -3.52
N PRO A 65 24.50 0.98 -3.06
CA PRO A 65 25.50 1.02 -2.01
C PRO A 65 24.91 0.56 -0.68
N HIS A 66 24.92 -0.74 -0.43
CA HIS A 66 24.34 -1.41 0.72
C HIS A 66 24.80 -0.82 2.07
N GLN A 67 26.04 -0.36 2.14
CA GLN A 67 26.62 0.26 3.34
C GLN A 67 25.84 1.50 3.82
N LYS A 68 25.17 2.23 2.92
CA LYS A 68 24.36 3.39 3.28
C LYS A 68 23.17 3.03 4.17
N TYR A 69 22.73 1.78 4.16
CA TYR A 69 21.51 1.31 4.82
C TYR A 69 21.77 0.51 6.11
N ILE A 70 23.02 0.28 6.45
CA ILE A 70 23.42 -0.47 7.65
C ILE A 70 23.64 0.45 8.86
N HIS A 71 23.47 1.76 8.67
CA HIS A 71 23.73 2.71 9.75
C HIS A 71 22.57 2.69 10.75
N VAL A 72 22.80 2.02 11.87
CA VAL A 72 21.85 1.97 12.99
C VAL A 72 21.92 3.28 13.77
N VAL A 73 20.79 3.97 13.92
CA VAL A 73 20.70 5.11 14.83
C VAL A 73 20.78 4.59 16.26
N SER A 74 21.78 5.03 17.01
CA SER A 74 21.98 4.54 18.38
C SER A 74 20.78 4.88 19.28
N GLU A 75 20.52 4.04 20.28
CA GLU A 75 19.51 4.34 21.31
C GLU A 75 19.90 5.55 22.17
N ALA A 76 21.19 5.83 22.33
CA ALA A 76 21.65 7.04 23.01
C ALA A 76 21.23 8.31 22.29
N ASP A 77 21.17 8.28 20.96
CA ASP A 77 20.74 9.41 20.14
C ASP A 77 19.21 9.46 19.92
N SER A 78 18.55 8.31 19.98
CA SER A 78 17.11 8.18 19.79
C SER A 78 16.56 7.03 20.64
N PRO A 79 16.32 7.26 21.93
CA PRO A 79 15.83 6.21 22.83
C PRO A 79 14.42 5.76 22.44
N VAL A 80 14.16 4.47 22.63
CA VAL A 80 12.83 3.89 22.41
C VAL A 80 11.90 4.30 23.56
N GLN A 81 10.85 5.02 23.23
CA GLN A 81 9.76 5.36 24.14
C GLN A 81 8.67 4.29 24.01
N GLN A 82 8.45 3.55 25.08
CA GLN A 82 7.37 2.57 25.17
C GLN A 82 6.12 3.25 25.72
N THR A 83 5.01 3.08 25.04
CA THR A 83 3.73 3.66 25.48
C THR A 83 2.57 2.71 25.24
N TYR A 84 1.52 2.89 26.03
CA TYR A 84 0.25 2.21 25.89
C TYR A 84 -0.84 3.23 25.61
N ILE A 85 -1.42 3.17 24.44
CA ILE A 85 -2.39 4.12 23.92
C ILE A 85 -3.80 3.57 24.18
N LYS A 86 -4.65 4.36 24.85
CA LYS A 86 -6.01 3.95 25.14
C LYS A 86 -6.88 4.02 23.89
N SER A 87 -7.44 2.88 23.50
CA SER A 87 -8.40 2.77 22.41
C SER A 87 -9.81 3.18 22.84
N LYS A 88 -10.70 3.30 21.87
CA LYS A 88 -12.09 3.76 22.07
C LYS A 88 -12.89 2.92 23.07
N ASP A 89 -12.64 1.62 23.13
CA ASP A 89 -13.28 0.69 24.07
C ASP A 89 -12.64 0.67 25.47
N GLY A 90 -11.61 1.51 25.69
CA GLY A 90 -10.91 1.63 26.96
C GLY A 90 -9.74 0.68 27.16
N LEU A 91 -9.48 -0.25 26.24
CA LEU A 91 -8.30 -1.10 26.25
C LEU A 91 -7.08 -0.36 25.70
N TYR A 92 -5.91 -0.92 25.95
CA TYR A 92 -4.64 -0.27 25.65
C TYR A 92 -3.87 -0.99 24.52
N ILE A 93 -3.32 -0.20 23.62
CA ILE A 93 -2.53 -0.63 22.46
C ILE A 93 -1.07 -0.26 22.69
N ALA A 94 -0.18 -1.22 22.50
CA ALA A 94 1.24 -1.00 22.62
C ALA A 94 1.79 -0.19 21.43
N ALA A 95 2.68 0.75 21.69
CA ALA A 95 3.46 1.44 20.67
C ALA A 95 4.89 1.73 21.13
N ALA A 96 5.84 1.51 20.25
CA ALA A 96 7.25 1.87 20.42
C ALA A 96 7.54 3.09 19.53
N ILE A 97 8.01 4.18 20.12
CA ILE A 97 8.23 5.45 19.42
C ILE A 97 9.68 5.87 19.55
N ARG A 98 10.27 6.29 18.45
CA ARG A 98 11.59 6.92 18.42
C ARG A 98 11.50 8.27 17.72
N LYS A 99 12.22 9.27 18.23
CA LYS A 99 12.28 10.60 17.61
C LYS A 99 13.72 10.94 17.23
N PRO A 100 13.94 11.79 16.23
CA PRO A 100 15.26 12.33 15.94
C PRO A 100 15.82 13.09 17.14
N LYS A 101 17.15 13.18 17.21
CA LYS A 101 17.85 13.97 18.22
C LYS A 101 17.57 15.47 18.05
N GLY A 102 17.45 16.16 19.16
CA GLY A 102 17.24 17.61 19.20
C GLY A 102 15.82 18.02 19.48
N ASP A 103 15.62 19.35 19.47
CA ASP A 103 14.36 20.01 19.75
C ASP A 103 13.67 20.45 18.44
N GLY A 104 12.35 20.52 18.46
CA GLY A 104 11.57 20.96 17.32
C GLY A 104 10.40 20.02 17.00
N ARG A 105 9.70 20.34 15.90
CA ARG A 105 8.63 19.52 15.38
C ARG A 105 9.09 18.79 14.14
N TYR A 106 8.90 17.50 14.14
CA TYR A 106 9.33 16.59 13.09
C TYR A 106 8.14 16.02 12.32
N PRO A 107 8.27 15.68 11.03
CA PRO A 107 7.31 14.82 10.37
C PRO A 107 7.27 13.49 11.11
N ALA A 108 6.15 12.76 10.98
CA ALA A 108 6.01 11.46 11.61
C ALA A 108 5.56 10.40 10.61
N ILE A 109 5.93 9.16 10.88
CA ILE A 109 5.42 7.98 10.20
C ILE A 109 4.99 6.95 11.24
N ILE A 110 3.75 6.44 11.09
CA ILE A 110 3.24 5.34 11.89
C ILE A 110 3.28 4.08 11.05
N ILE A 111 3.85 3.03 11.60
CA ILE A 111 4.03 1.75 10.93
C ILE A 111 3.18 0.69 11.59
N PHE A 112 2.30 0.08 10.80
CA PHE A 112 1.45 -1.04 11.18
C PHE A 112 1.96 -2.32 10.53
N HIS A 113 2.29 -3.30 11.37
CA HIS A 113 2.86 -4.59 10.98
C HIS A 113 1.85 -5.50 10.26
N GLY A 114 2.33 -6.59 9.67
CA GLY A 114 1.51 -7.66 9.11
C GLY A 114 0.85 -8.55 10.19
N ALA A 115 0.00 -9.47 9.76
CA ALA A 115 -0.69 -10.42 10.64
C ALA A 115 0.29 -11.27 11.48
N PRO A 116 -0.16 -11.74 12.66
CA PRO A 116 -1.38 -11.33 13.36
C PRO A 116 -1.23 -9.98 14.08
N GLY A 117 -2.33 -9.38 14.51
CA GLY A 117 -2.33 -8.32 15.52
C GLY A 117 -1.99 -8.88 16.91
N GLY A 118 -1.82 -8.00 17.91
CA GLY A 118 -1.52 -8.41 19.28
C GLY A 118 -0.08 -8.88 19.48
N ARG A 119 0.88 -8.22 18.84
CA ARG A 119 2.32 -8.55 18.93
C ARG A 119 2.94 -8.25 20.28
N GLY A 120 2.42 -7.23 20.96
CA GLY A 120 2.89 -6.81 22.26
C GLY A 120 4.15 -5.94 22.23
N MET A 121 4.43 -5.29 23.37
CA MET A 121 5.47 -4.27 23.49
C MET A 121 6.87 -4.77 23.19
N GLU A 122 7.24 -5.95 23.70
CA GLU A 122 8.59 -6.51 23.51
C GLU A 122 8.94 -6.65 22.03
N GLN A 123 8.03 -7.17 21.25
CA GLN A 123 8.24 -7.35 19.81
C GLN A 123 8.33 -6.01 19.06
N LEU A 124 7.48 -5.04 19.41
CA LEU A 124 7.55 -3.71 18.81
C LEU A 124 8.86 -2.99 19.14
N VAL A 125 9.35 -3.13 20.38
CA VAL A 125 10.64 -2.59 20.80
C VAL A 125 11.78 -3.24 20.01
N GLY A 126 11.79 -4.56 19.84
CA GLY A 126 12.77 -5.26 19.00
C GLY A 126 12.76 -4.71 17.57
N TRP A 127 11.61 -4.56 16.97
CA TRP A 127 11.49 -4.00 15.62
C TRP A 127 11.98 -2.55 15.53
N SER A 128 11.69 -1.73 16.53
CA SER A 128 12.14 -0.33 16.56
C SER A 128 13.67 -0.20 16.72
N ARG A 129 14.35 -1.27 17.11
CA ARG A 129 15.82 -1.37 17.26
C ARG A 129 16.51 -2.00 16.05
N GLY A 130 15.79 -2.37 15.03
CA GLY A 130 16.37 -2.95 13.83
C GLY A 130 16.20 -4.45 13.68
N ASP A 131 15.53 -5.12 14.62
CA ASP A 131 15.10 -6.49 14.45
C ASP A 131 14.10 -6.54 13.26
N HIS A 132 13.53 -7.60 12.94
CA HIS A 132 12.58 -7.82 11.87
C HIS A 132 11.92 -6.53 11.27
N GLY A 133 12.30 -6.11 10.07
CA GLY A 133 11.83 -4.88 9.44
C GLY A 133 12.58 -3.60 9.82
N GLY A 134 13.64 -3.72 10.61
CA GLY A 134 14.43 -2.62 11.10
C GLY A 134 14.91 -1.59 10.10
N PRO A 135 15.31 -1.96 8.87
CA PRO A 135 15.77 -0.98 7.89
C PRO A 135 14.74 0.12 7.56
N VAL A 136 13.45 -0.20 7.55
CA VAL A 136 12.41 0.81 7.28
C VAL A 136 12.33 1.82 8.41
N TRP A 137 12.34 1.35 9.67
CA TRP A 137 12.30 2.24 10.83
C TRP A 137 13.53 3.13 10.90
N GLU A 138 14.69 2.52 10.78
CA GLU A 138 15.97 3.21 10.82
C GLU A 138 16.09 4.25 9.72
N ARG A 139 15.68 3.90 8.50
CA ARG A 139 15.78 4.82 7.37
C ARG A 139 14.93 6.06 7.57
N PHE A 140 13.69 5.93 8.03
CA PHE A 140 12.85 7.09 8.31
C PHE A 140 13.37 7.93 9.48
N LEU A 141 13.94 7.30 10.51
CA LEU A 141 14.55 8.01 11.61
C LEU A 141 15.78 8.83 11.17
N GLN A 142 16.64 8.26 10.30
CA GLN A 142 17.77 8.96 9.69
C GLN A 142 17.31 10.14 8.81
N GLU A 143 16.16 10.04 8.19
CA GLU A 143 15.57 11.11 7.39
C GLU A 143 14.86 12.20 8.21
N GLY A 144 14.95 12.09 9.54
CA GLY A 144 14.43 13.09 10.47
C GLY A 144 12.93 12.93 10.78
N TYR A 145 12.39 11.72 10.64
CA TYR A 145 11.01 11.43 11.03
C TYR A 145 10.93 10.90 12.46
N VAL A 146 9.89 11.28 13.19
CA VAL A 146 9.41 10.48 14.31
C VAL A 146 8.84 9.19 13.75
N VAL A 147 9.31 8.06 14.27
CA VAL A 147 8.83 6.74 13.85
C VAL A 147 8.09 6.09 15.00
N ALA A 148 6.84 5.74 14.77
CA ALA A 148 6.01 5.01 15.70
C ALA A 148 5.68 3.63 15.11
N VAL A 149 6.07 2.57 15.81
CA VAL A 149 5.64 1.21 15.48
C VAL A 149 4.52 0.86 16.42
N ALA A 150 3.34 0.62 15.90
CA ALA A 150 2.16 0.39 16.71
C ALA A 150 1.56 -1.00 16.47
N ASP A 151 1.10 -1.58 17.56
CA ASP A 151 0.25 -2.77 17.53
C ASP A 151 -1.20 -2.39 17.21
N TYR A 152 -2.01 -3.37 17.00
CA TYR A 152 -3.46 -3.27 16.89
C TYR A 152 -4.06 -4.64 17.23
N ARG A 153 -5.26 -4.63 17.78
CA ARG A 153 -5.98 -5.84 18.14
C ARG A 153 -6.75 -6.36 16.93
N GLY A 154 -7.14 -7.53 16.99
CA GLY A 154 -7.98 -8.13 15.95
C GLY A 154 -7.12 -8.71 14.84
N GLY A 155 -7.17 -9.86 14.64
CA GLY A 155 -6.45 -10.45 13.59
C GLY A 155 -5.99 -11.86 13.86
N ASN A 156 -6.76 -12.65 14.55
CA ASN A 156 -6.82 -14.04 14.18
C ASN A 156 -7.51 -14.10 12.82
N MET A 157 -6.84 -13.49 11.83
CA MET A 157 -7.21 -13.67 10.45
C MET A 157 -6.77 -15.06 10.07
N ASN A 158 -7.66 -16.01 10.27
CA ASN A 158 -7.62 -17.19 9.47
C ASN A 158 -7.79 -16.68 8.02
N LEU A 159 -6.69 -16.66 7.25
CA LEU A 159 -6.70 -16.19 5.85
C LEU A 159 -7.68 -17.03 4.98
N THR A 160 -8.23 -18.09 5.54
CA THR A 160 -9.25 -18.95 4.91
C THR A 160 -10.68 -18.51 5.22
N SER A 161 -10.90 -17.62 6.20
CA SER A 161 -12.18 -17.00 6.48
C SER A 161 -12.08 -15.49 6.28
N ALA A 162 -13.13 -14.88 5.72
CA ALA A 162 -13.23 -13.43 5.72
C ALA A 162 -12.99 -12.91 7.15
N PRO A 163 -12.13 -11.89 7.35
CA PRO A 163 -11.94 -11.33 8.68
C PRO A 163 -13.31 -11.03 9.28
N SER A 164 -13.56 -11.43 10.52
CA SER A 164 -14.81 -11.02 11.16
C SER A 164 -14.85 -9.50 11.10
N SER A 165 -15.95 -8.93 10.64
CA SER A 165 -16.14 -7.48 10.57
C SER A 165 -15.85 -6.81 11.91
N ALA A 166 -16.16 -7.48 13.02
CA ALA A 166 -15.87 -7.03 14.37
C ALA A 166 -14.37 -6.87 14.66
N GLY A 167 -13.53 -7.83 14.26
CA GLY A 167 -12.07 -7.74 14.47
C GLY A 167 -11.44 -6.59 13.68
N MET A 168 -11.92 -6.32 12.47
CA MET A 168 -11.42 -5.19 11.67
C MET A 168 -11.88 -3.84 12.25
N ILE A 169 -13.11 -3.74 12.74
CA ILE A 169 -13.59 -2.51 13.39
C ILE A 169 -12.74 -2.18 14.60
N THR A 170 -12.41 -3.19 15.43
CA THR A 170 -11.51 -3.02 16.58
C THR A 170 -10.12 -2.53 16.13
N SER A 171 -9.54 -3.13 15.10
CA SER A 171 -8.24 -2.69 14.56
C SER A 171 -8.29 -1.26 14.04
N ILE A 172 -9.38 -0.84 13.41
CA ILE A 172 -9.56 0.54 12.94
C ILE A 172 -9.64 1.53 14.12
N ASP A 173 -10.41 1.21 15.15
CA ASP A 173 -10.51 2.05 16.34
C ASP A 173 -9.15 2.17 17.05
N ASP A 174 -8.38 1.09 17.09
CA ASP A 174 -6.99 1.09 17.59
C ASP A 174 -6.08 2.00 16.75
N GLY A 175 -6.10 1.83 15.44
CA GLY A 175 -5.30 2.64 14.52
C GLY A 175 -5.64 4.13 14.58
N LEU A 176 -6.91 4.49 14.71
CA LEU A 176 -7.34 5.88 14.90
C LEU A 176 -6.82 6.46 16.22
N ALA A 177 -6.89 5.68 17.32
CA ALA A 177 -6.34 6.11 18.62
C ALA A 177 -4.82 6.33 18.54
N VAL A 178 -4.09 5.49 17.81
CA VAL A 178 -2.64 5.67 17.57
C VAL A 178 -2.38 6.94 16.76
N ILE A 179 -3.13 7.21 15.70
CA ILE A 179 -3.01 8.42 14.89
C ILE A 179 -3.22 9.67 15.76
N ASP A 180 -4.28 9.71 16.56
CA ASP A 180 -4.60 10.84 17.41
C ASP A 180 -3.51 11.06 18.47
N TYR A 181 -3.02 9.99 19.08
CA TYR A 181 -1.94 10.07 20.06
C TYR A 181 -0.66 10.63 19.45
N VAL A 182 -0.24 10.11 18.28
CA VAL A 182 1.00 10.57 17.64
C VAL A 182 0.88 12.02 17.16
N LYS A 183 -0.27 12.43 16.62
CA LYS A 183 -0.54 13.82 16.26
C LYS A 183 -0.47 14.79 17.45
N ALA A 184 -0.81 14.33 18.65
CA ALA A 184 -0.81 15.14 19.87
C ALA A 184 0.59 15.26 20.51
N LEU A 185 1.58 14.50 20.08
CA LEU A 185 2.94 14.60 20.63
C LEU A 185 3.54 15.98 20.35
N PRO A 186 4.12 16.66 21.35
CA PRO A 186 4.59 18.06 21.21
C PRO A 186 5.68 18.25 20.16
N TYR A 187 6.41 17.20 19.85
CA TYR A 187 7.49 17.19 18.87
C TYR A 187 7.06 16.65 17.49
N VAL A 188 5.78 16.39 17.26
CA VAL A 188 5.25 15.96 15.96
C VAL A 188 4.60 17.15 15.23
N ASP A 189 4.87 17.27 13.95
CA ASP A 189 4.11 18.11 13.05
C ASP A 189 2.90 17.34 12.50
N PRO A 190 1.69 17.58 12.98
CA PRO A 190 0.52 16.79 12.63
C PRO A 190 0.12 16.91 11.15
N ALA A 191 0.55 17.97 10.46
CA ALA A 191 0.31 18.14 9.02
C ALA A 191 1.21 17.25 8.15
N ARG A 192 2.32 16.76 8.72
CA ARG A 192 3.28 15.88 8.04
C ARG A 192 3.28 14.47 8.63
N LEU A 193 2.10 13.96 9.00
CA LEU A 193 1.93 12.59 9.43
C LEU A 193 1.73 11.66 8.23
N ASN A 194 2.46 10.56 8.22
CA ASN A 194 2.41 9.54 7.18
C ASN A 194 2.07 8.17 7.81
N LEU A 195 1.50 7.28 7.01
CA LEU A 195 1.23 5.90 7.43
C LEU A 195 2.02 4.92 6.55
N TYR A 196 2.44 3.81 7.14
CA TYR A 196 3.04 2.68 6.46
C TYR A 196 2.40 1.40 6.97
N GLY A 197 2.03 0.49 6.09
CA GLY A 197 1.46 -0.79 6.51
C GLY A 197 1.78 -1.92 5.54
N VAL A 198 2.02 -3.12 6.06
CA VAL A 198 2.30 -4.29 5.24
C VAL A 198 1.24 -5.35 5.49
N SER A 199 0.81 -6.03 4.42
CA SER A 199 -0.14 -7.16 4.53
C SER A 199 -1.44 -6.73 5.23
N LEU A 200 -1.73 -7.29 6.40
CA LEU A 200 -2.87 -6.89 7.24
C LEU A 200 -2.76 -5.42 7.69
N GLY A 201 -1.56 -4.97 8.07
CA GLY A 201 -1.31 -3.56 8.38
C GLY A 201 -1.56 -2.65 7.17
N GLY A 202 -1.28 -3.12 5.95
CA GLY A 202 -1.63 -2.42 4.72
C GLY A 202 -3.14 -2.29 4.53
N ASN A 203 -3.90 -3.35 4.82
CA ASN A 203 -5.36 -3.29 4.83
C ASN A 203 -5.89 -2.32 5.91
N LEU A 204 -5.28 -2.33 7.10
CA LEU A 204 -5.61 -1.38 8.16
C LEU A 204 -5.35 0.07 7.71
N VAL A 205 -4.18 0.36 7.12
CA VAL A 205 -3.85 1.69 6.58
C VAL A 205 -4.89 2.16 5.57
N MET A 206 -5.30 1.30 4.62
CA MET A 206 -6.36 1.65 3.65
C MET A 206 -7.67 2.05 4.35
N ASN A 207 -8.04 1.34 5.41
CA ASN A 207 -9.22 1.66 6.20
C ASN A 207 -9.08 2.93 7.04
N LEU A 208 -7.87 3.26 7.47
CA LEU A 208 -7.60 4.49 8.21
C LEU A 208 -7.67 5.72 7.30
N VAL A 209 -7.02 5.67 6.12
CA VAL A 209 -7.01 6.81 5.18
C VAL A 209 -8.38 7.07 4.53
N SER A 210 -9.30 6.11 4.56
CA SER A 210 -10.69 6.35 4.19
C SER A 210 -11.52 7.07 5.28
N ARG A 211 -10.94 7.30 6.46
CA ARG A 211 -11.61 7.94 7.62
C ARG A 211 -10.95 9.22 8.05
N VAL A 212 -9.63 9.30 7.95
CA VAL A 212 -8.86 10.47 8.36
C VAL A 212 -7.76 10.77 7.34
N PRO A 213 -7.66 12.02 6.86
CA PRO A 213 -6.60 12.40 5.95
C PRO A 213 -5.25 12.46 6.68
N VAL A 214 -4.21 11.97 6.00
CA VAL A 214 -2.81 12.11 6.38
C VAL A 214 -2.00 12.62 5.20
N ASN A 215 -0.73 12.98 5.41
CA ASN A 215 0.10 13.54 4.35
C ASN A 215 0.31 12.54 3.19
N SER A 216 0.63 11.28 3.50
CA SER A 216 0.73 10.20 2.53
C SER A 216 0.59 8.82 3.21
N ALA A 217 0.32 7.80 2.41
CA ALA A 217 0.26 6.42 2.87
C ALA A 217 1.06 5.48 1.96
N ILE A 218 1.78 4.55 2.56
CA ILE A 218 2.51 3.49 1.87
C ILE A 218 1.94 2.15 2.30
N VAL A 219 1.61 1.30 1.35
CA VAL A 219 1.09 -0.04 1.64
C VAL A 219 1.89 -1.10 0.88
N GLY A 220 2.51 -2.00 1.63
CA GLY A 220 3.24 -3.15 1.10
C GLY A 220 2.36 -4.38 1.03
N ALA A 221 2.18 -4.95 -0.16
CA ALA A 221 1.37 -6.15 -0.38
C ALA A 221 0.09 -6.18 0.48
N PRO A 222 -0.78 -5.15 0.41
CA PRO A 222 -1.91 -5.02 1.31
C PRO A 222 -2.91 -6.16 1.16
N ALA A 223 -3.31 -6.78 2.27
CA ALA A 223 -4.37 -7.77 2.31
C ALA A 223 -5.75 -7.10 2.18
N ALA A 224 -5.98 -6.38 1.07
CA ALA A 224 -7.08 -5.43 0.89
C ALA A 224 -8.46 -6.08 0.66
N MET A 225 -8.62 -7.39 0.90
CA MET A 225 -9.87 -8.09 0.67
C MET A 225 -11.04 -7.46 1.41
N TRP A 226 -10.86 -7.14 2.69
CA TRP A 226 -11.92 -6.54 3.49
C TRP A 226 -12.25 -5.11 3.03
N PHE A 227 -11.22 -4.33 2.68
CA PHE A 227 -11.37 -2.97 2.17
C PHE A 227 -12.16 -2.92 0.84
N LEU A 228 -11.94 -3.92 -0.02
CA LEU A 228 -12.60 -4.05 -1.31
C LEU A 228 -13.92 -4.85 -1.25
N GLY A 229 -14.31 -5.37 -0.08
CA GLY A 229 -15.48 -6.22 0.05
C GLY A 229 -15.36 -7.56 -0.69
N ILE A 230 -14.14 -8.06 -0.90
CA ILE A 230 -13.92 -9.34 -1.58
C ILE A 230 -14.28 -10.49 -0.65
N SER A 231 -15.26 -11.27 -1.07
CA SER A 231 -15.60 -12.55 -0.42
C SER A 231 -14.76 -13.66 -1.04
N MET A 232 -14.07 -14.42 -0.19
CA MET A 232 -13.33 -15.60 -0.63
C MET A 232 -14.12 -16.86 -0.37
N ALA A 233 -14.09 -17.79 -1.32
CA ALA A 233 -14.71 -19.09 -1.14
C ALA A 233 -13.99 -19.88 -0.02
N PRO A 234 -14.72 -20.53 0.88
CA PRO A 234 -14.13 -21.37 1.92
C PRO A 234 -13.21 -22.45 1.31
N GLY A 235 -12.04 -22.64 1.91
CA GLY A 235 -11.11 -23.71 1.50
C GLY A 235 -10.21 -23.39 0.31
N THR A 236 -10.35 -22.22 -0.33
CA THR A 236 -9.43 -21.80 -1.38
C THR A 236 -8.08 -21.35 -0.79
N THR A 237 -7.00 -21.97 -1.24
CA THR A 237 -5.63 -21.70 -0.81
C THR A 237 -4.70 -21.53 -2.01
N GLY A 238 -3.51 -20.99 -1.79
CA GLY A 238 -2.51 -20.84 -2.85
C GLY A 238 -2.83 -19.76 -3.88
N ALA A 239 -2.24 -19.87 -5.07
CA ALA A 239 -2.33 -18.91 -6.15
C ALA A 239 -3.76 -18.72 -6.72
N ASP A 240 -4.58 -19.77 -6.66
CA ASP A 240 -5.94 -19.77 -7.22
C ASP A 240 -6.97 -19.07 -6.32
N ARG A 241 -6.62 -18.73 -5.08
CA ARG A 241 -7.59 -18.17 -4.11
C ARG A 241 -8.23 -16.83 -4.57
N PHE A 242 -7.59 -16.13 -5.48
CA PHE A 242 -8.10 -14.87 -6.04
C PHE A 242 -8.56 -14.97 -7.49
N LYS A 243 -8.53 -16.15 -8.11
CA LYS A 243 -8.83 -16.35 -9.53
C LYS A 243 -10.18 -15.78 -9.96
N ASP A 244 -11.20 -15.98 -9.12
CA ASP A 244 -12.55 -15.49 -9.38
C ASP A 244 -12.97 -14.36 -8.43
N ALA A 245 -12.01 -13.83 -7.65
CA ALA A 245 -12.28 -12.77 -6.71
C ALA A 245 -12.59 -11.46 -7.46
N LYS A 246 -13.60 -10.74 -6.97
CA LYS A 246 -13.97 -9.42 -7.49
C LYS A 246 -14.26 -8.48 -6.32
N PRO A 247 -13.82 -7.21 -6.41
CA PRO A 247 -14.27 -6.19 -5.49
C PRO A 247 -15.79 -6.08 -5.47
N ASP A 248 -16.38 -5.92 -4.29
CA ASP A 248 -17.76 -5.48 -4.18
C ASP A 248 -17.83 -4.01 -4.61
N PRO A 249 -18.65 -3.67 -5.65
CA PRO A 249 -18.65 -2.33 -6.23
C PRO A 249 -19.19 -1.26 -5.27
N GLU A 250 -20.10 -1.60 -4.36
CA GLU A 250 -20.67 -0.65 -3.41
C GLU A 250 -19.71 -0.40 -2.25
N ILE A 251 -19.17 -1.47 -1.65
CA ILE A 251 -18.22 -1.38 -0.53
C ILE A 251 -16.94 -0.67 -0.98
N SER A 252 -16.36 -1.08 -2.10
CA SER A 252 -15.12 -0.48 -2.61
C SER A 252 -15.33 0.99 -2.97
N ARG A 253 -16.40 1.36 -3.67
CA ARG A 253 -16.72 2.74 -4.00
C ARG A 253 -16.84 3.59 -2.73
N LYS A 254 -17.63 3.16 -1.74
CA LYS A 254 -17.82 3.87 -0.47
C LYS A 254 -16.51 4.11 0.27
N ASN A 255 -15.65 3.08 0.32
CA ASN A 255 -14.36 3.18 1.01
C ASN A 255 -13.37 4.09 0.25
N ILE A 256 -13.43 4.11 -1.08
CA ILE A 256 -12.51 4.89 -1.93
C ILE A 256 -12.93 6.36 -2.00
N GLU A 257 -14.22 6.67 -2.07
CA GLU A 257 -14.71 8.05 -2.22
C GLU A 257 -14.10 9.03 -1.23
N SER A 258 -13.96 8.64 0.03
CA SER A 258 -13.45 9.46 1.12
C SER A 258 -11.92 9.56 1.18
N ILE A 259 -11.17 8.86 0.32
CA ILE A 259 -9.72 8.94 0.30
C ILE A 259 -9.27 10.22 -0.39
N HIS A 260 -8.47 11.03 0.34
CA HIS A 260 -7.79 12.22 -0.18
C HIS A 260 -6.27 12.12 -0.05
N THR A 261 -5.78 11.10 0.63
CA THR A 261 -4.37 10.82 0.89
C THR A 261 -3.72 10.19 -0.34
N PRO A 262 -2.57 10.68 -0.82
CA PRO A 262 -1.77 10.00 -1.84
C PRO A 262 -1.29 8.64 -1.34
N ILE A 263 -1.29 7.63 -2.21
CA ILE A 263 -0.99 6.24 -1.85
C ILE A 263 0.14 5.71 -2.74
N LEU A 264 1.17 5.14 -2.10
CA LEU A 264 2.18 4.30 -2.75
C LEU A 264 1.92 2.84 -2.40
N ILE A 265 1.81 2.01 -3.41
CA ILE A 265 1.65 0.55 -3.28
C ILE A 265 2.97 -0.12 -3.68
N LEU A 266 3.47 -1.02 -2.85
CA LEU A 266 4.66 -1.81 -3.10
C LEU A 266 4.26 -3.29 -3.12
N VAL A 267 4.59 -4.02 -4.18
CA VAL A 267 4.27 -5.45 -4.27
C VAL A 267 5.30 -6.20 -5.11
N GLY A 268 5.54 -7.46 -4.77
CA GLY A 268 6.42 -8.34 -5.51
C GLY A 268 5.65 -9.30 -6.41
N THR A 269 6.28 -9.74 -7.52
CA THR A 269 5.65 -10.72 -8.44
C THR A 269 5.54 -12.12 -7.85
N ALA A 270 6.35 -12.43 -6.84
CA ALA A 270 6.27 -13.70 -6.09
C ALA A 270 5.31 -13.63 -4.89
N ASP A 271 4.60 -12.51 -4.70
CA ASP A 271 3.66 -12.34 -3.61
C ASP A 271 2.28 -12.87 -3.96
N GLY A 272 1.75 -13.76 -3.11
CA GLY A 272 0.40 -14.31 -3.29
C GLY A 272 -0.73 -13.28 -3.18
N LEU A 273 -0.45 -12.06 -2.71
CA LEU A 273 -1.41 -10.94 -2.65
C LEU A 273 -1.33 -10.02 -3.88
N LEU A 274 -0.45 -10.28 -4.85
CA LEU A 274 -0.37 -9.48 -6.08
C LEU A 274 -1.73 -9.29 -6.76
N PRO A 275 -2.58 -10.33 -6.93
CA PRO A 275 -3.89 -10.14 -7.57
C PRO A 275 -4.79 -9.14 -6.83
N VAL A 276 -4.92 -9.27 -5.51
CA VAL A 276 -5.76 -8.36 -4.72
C VAL A 276 -5.15 -6.96 -4.62
N THR A 277 -3.83 -6.86 -4.61
CA THR A 277 -3.10 -5.58 -4.64
C THR A 277 -3.33 -4.85 -5.96
N THR A 278 -3.33 -5.57 -7.09
CA THR A 278 -3.66 -5.01 -8.41
C THR A 278 -5.13 -4.54 -8.45
N MET A 279 -6.07 -5.33 -7.92
CA MET A 279 -7.47 -4.90 -7.81
C MET A 279 -7.63 -3.63 -6.98
N LEU A 280 -6.85 -3.48 -5.90
CA LEU A 280 -6.86 -2.25 -5.09
C LEU A 280 -6.34 -1.06 -5.89
N HIS A 281 -5.20 -1.20 -6.59
CA HIS A 281 -4.66 -0.16 -7.45
C HIS A 281 -5.68 0.30 -8.48
N ASP A 282 -6.26 -0.65 -9.22
CA ASP A 282 -7.20 -0.37 -10.31
C ASP A 282 -8.49 0.31 -9.80
N ALA A 283 -8.99 -0.11 -8.64
CA ALA A 283 -10.15 0.52 -8.01
C ALA A 283 -9.85 1.95 -7.54
N LEU A 284 -8.67 2.21 -6.97
CA LEU A 284 -8.23 3.55 -6.59
C LEU A 284 -8.05 4.45 -7.81
N ALA A 285 -7.40 3.96 -8.86
CA ALA A 285 -7.19 4.67 -10.11
C ALA A 285 -8.52 5.00 -10.80
N ALA A 286 -9.44 4.03 -10.89
CA ALA A 286 -10.79 4.25 -11.41
C ALA A 286 -11.59 5.27 -10.59
N GLY A 287 -11.34 5.33 -9.28
CA GLY A 287 -11.90 6.35 -8.37
C GLY A 287 -11.20 7.72 -8.45
N GLY A 288 -10.25 7.92 -9.38
CA GLY A 288 -9.52 9.17 -9.56
C GLY A 288 -8.60 9.54 -8.39
N LYS A 289 -8.12 8.54 -7.63
CA LYS A 289 -7.24 8.77 -6.49
C LYS A 289 -5.77 8.88 -6.90
N ALA A 290 -5.00 9.69 -6.18
CA ALA A 290 -3.56 9.77 -6.35
C ALA A 290 -2.92 8.46 -5.86
N VAL A 291 -2.69 7.53 -6.77
CA VAL A 291 -2.12 6.21 -6.49
C VAL A 291 -0.98 5.91 -7.46
N ARG A 292 0.08 5.35 -6.91
CA ARG A 292 1.23 4.83 -7.63
C ARG A 292 1.52 3.42 -7.15
N MET A 293 1.82 2.50 -8.05
CA MET A 293 2.16 1.11 -7.72
C MET A 293 3.52 0.75 -8.31
N GLU A 294 4.40 0.25 -7.45
CA GLU A 294 5.70 -0.28 -7.78
C GLU A 294 5.66 -1.81 -7.67
N VAL A 295 5.88 -2.49 -8.78
CA VAL A 295 5.91 -3.96 -8.85
C VAL A 295 7.36 -4.41 -8.99
N TYR A 296 7.80 -5.28 -8.10
CA TYR A 296 9.18 -5.77 -8.05
C TYR A 296 9.26 -7.23 -8.49
N GLU A 297 10.05 -7.48 -9.52
CA GLU A 297 10.28 -8.82 -10.00
C GLU A 297 10.90 -9.70 -8.91
N HIS A 298 10.36 -10.90 -8.74
CA HIS A 298 10.73 -11.87 -7.70
C HIS A 298 10.55 -11.40 -6.24
N GLY A 299 10.03 -10.20 -5.99
CA GLY A 299 9.72 -9.75 -4.62
C GLY A 299 8.73 -10.69 -3.93
N TYR A 300 9.04 -11.09 -2.71
CA TYR A 300 8.17 -11.92 -1.86
C TYR A 300 7.32 -11.04 -0.92
N HIS A 301 6.47 -11.66 -0.11
CA HIS A 301 5.39 -10.98 0.63
C HIS A 301 5.80 -9.75 1.44
N ASP A 302 6.91 -9.77 2.14
CA ASP A 302 7.33 -8.70 3.06
C ASP A 302 8.67 -8.03 2.68
N PHE A 303 9.11 -8.19 1.41
CA PHE A 303 10.38 -7.65 0.92
C PHE A 303 10.51 -6.14 1.17
N CYS A 304 9.42 -5.40 1.13
CA CYS A 304 9.39 -3.95 1.29
C CYS A 304 9.63 -3.47 2.73
N LEU A 305 9.71 -4.38 3.71
CA LEU A 305 10.18 -4.07 5.06
C LEU A 305 11.71 -3.91 5.14
N GLY A 306 12.38 -4.08 4.02
CA GLY A 306 13.83 -4.01 3.92
C GLY A 306 14.51 -5.37 4.09
N PRO A 307 15.80 -5.42 3.84
CA PRO A 307 16.57 -6.64 4.02
C PRO A 307 16.50 -7.06 5.48
N GLN A 308 15.77 -8.12 5.73
CA GLN A 308 15.80 -8.73 7.06
C GLN A 308 17.17 -9.33 7.27
N GLY A 309 17.76 -9.12 8.42
CA GLY A 309 19.16 -9.47 8.75
C GLY A 309 19.55 -10.95 8.61
N GLN A 310 18.67 -11.78 8.12
CA GLN A 310 18.98 -13.10 7.59
C GLN A 310 19.21 -12.96 6.08
N LYS A 311 20.47 -13.11 5.69
CA LYS A 311 20.80 -13.39 4.30
C LYS A 311 19.96 -14.57 3.87
N ARG A 312 18.92 -14.35 3.07
CA ARG A 312 18.28 -15.44 2.31
C ARG A 312 19.20 -15.83 1.16
N THR A 313 20.39 -16.30 1.53
CA THR A 313 21.40 -16.84 0.59
C THR A 313 20.94 -18.15 -0.05
N ASP A 314 19.84 -18.70 0.43
CA ASP A 314 19.18 -19.89 -0.08
C ASP A 314 18.32 -19.64 -1.34
N LEU A 315 18.07 -18.38 -1.69
CA LEU A 315 17.39 -18.04 -2.93
C LEU A 315 18.41 -17.67 -4.01
N PRO A 316 18.28 -18.23 -5.23
CA PRO A 316 19.16 -17.91 -6.37
C PRO A 316 19.23 -16.41 -6.72
N GLN A 317 18.33 -15.62 -6.18
CA GLN A 317 18.16 -14.19 -6.42
C GLN A 317 18.40 -13.35 -5.14
N GLY A 318 19.07 -13.88 -4.12
CA GLY A 318 19.21 -13.21 -2.81
C GLY A 318 19.72 -11.77 -2.89
N GLU A 319 20.67 -11.47 -3.77
CA GLU A 319 21.17 -10.11 -3.97
C GLU A 319 20.17 -9.22 -4.70
N ALA A 320 19.51 -9.72 -5.72
CA ALA A 320 18.49 -8.96 -6.47
C ALA A 320 17.29 -8.60 -5.58
N LEU A 321 16.91 -9.47 -4.64
CA LEU A 321 15.86 -9.18 -3.65
C LEU A 321 16.29 -8.12 -2.65
N LEU A 322 17.56 -8.08 -2.28
CA LEU A 322 18.12 -7.05 -1.43
C LEU A 322 18.03 -5.68 -2.13
N ASP A 323 18.43 -5.61 -3.40
CA ASP A 323 18.37 -4.37 -4.18
C ASP A 323 16.93 -3.90 -4.38
N SER A 324 15.98 -4.80 -4.61
CA SER A 324 14.56 -4.48 -4.69
C SER A 324 14.01 -3.91 -3.37
N ALA A 325 14.41 -4.48 -2.23
CA ALA A 325 14.03 -4.01 -0.92
C ALA A 325 14.58 -2.60 -0.62
N LEU A 326 15.83 -2.35 -1.00
CA LEU A 326 16.48 -1.04 -0.84
C LEU A 326 15.87 0.01 -1.77
N ASP A 327 15.56 -0.33 -3.01
CA ASP A 327 14.88 0.56 -3.95
C ASP A 327 13.46 0.91 -3.46
N ALA A 328 12.71 -0.09 -2.98
CA ALA A 328 11.39 0.14 -2.38
C ALA A 328 11.45 1.09 -1.18
N LEU A 329 12.49 0.95 -0.35
CA LEU A 329 12.74 1.82 0.80
C LEU A 329 13.06 3.25 0.36
N GLU A 330 13.94 3.45 -0.62
CA GLU A 330 14.26 4.78 -1.18
C GLU A 330 13.02 5.43 -1.80
N LYS A 331 12.24 4.69 -2.59
CA LYS A 331 10.99 5.20 -3.16
C LYS A 331 9.99 5.57 -2.08
N SER A 332 9.91 4.81 -1.00
CA SER A 332 9.09 5.15 0.16
C SER A 332 9.48 6.49 0.77
N VAL A 333 10.78 6.73 0.96
CA VAL A 333 11.31 8.01 1.47
C VAL A 333 11.03 9.16 0.50
N LEU A 334 11.27 8.95 -0.80
CA LEU A 334 10.99 9.97 -1.82
C LEU A 334 9.50 10.31 -1.88
N PHE A 335 8.64 9.32 -1.74
CA PHE A 335 7.19 9.49 -1.79
C PHE A 335 6.68 10.36 -0.64
N VAL A 336 7.04 10.06 0.62
CA VAL A 336 6.61 10.86 1.77
C VAL A 336 7.15 12.28 1.76
N LYS A 337 8.25 12.52 1.03
CA LYS A 337 8.84 13.84 0.79
C LYS A 337 8.22 14.57 -0.40
N GLY A 338 7.24 13.99 -1.09
CA GLY A 338 6.62 14.54 -2.30
C GLY A 338 7.57 14.62 -3.51
N LYS A 339 8.65 13.84 -3.51
CA LYS A 339 9.66 13.79 -4.58
C LYS A 339 9.47 12.63 -5.55
N LEU A 340 8.63 11.68 -5.23
CA LEU A 340 8.16 10.60 -6.08
C LEU A 340 6.71 10.90 -6.44
N LYS A 341 6.48 11.27 -7.68
CA LYS A 341 5.13 11.57 -8.21
C LYS A 341 4.55 10.35 -8.88
#